data_ffe2b06ce30c93a639bc8343f6d5bbb0
#
_entry.id   ffe2b06ce30c93a639bc8343f6d5bbb0
#
_cell.length_a   1.000
_cell.length_b   1.000
_cell.length_c   1.000
_cell.angle_alpha   90.00
_cell.angle_beta   90.00
_cell.angle_gamma   90.00
#
_symmetry.space_group_name_H-M   'P 1'
#
loop_
_entity.id
_entity.type
_entity.pdbx_description
1 polymer ?
#
loop_
_entity_poly.entity_id
_entity_poly.type
_entity_poly.pdbx_seq_one_letter_code
_entity_poly.pdbx_strand_id
1 'polypeptide(L)'
;MRFKRDDGSFDVGRFKAAVRLFITAQEILVDNASYPIKSIAENSHVFRTLGLGYANLGALIMSYGYGYDSEEGRALAGAITAIMTGHSYEQSAEMARILGPFAGYRDARCAGVDHPADDTNEPYMLEVIELHRAHVDQILDVPRFAALKDEARRTWDAALGKGRAHGYRPAQATVLAPTGTIGFLMDCDTTGIEPDIALVKYKTLAGGGLLKIDNQTVPSALRNLGYSPDKIAAITAHIDQYDTIEDVVDEQTGQTVASGLKVEHLPVFDCAFQPRLGKRSLHYRGHIRMMAAAQPFLSGAISKTVNMPESATVEDIVNTYVEGWKLGLKAIAIYRDNSKASSPVSTERSGDGATDGPALAAEADGKTFNALQSRIQELDAEVARLKAAAAKPVRHYLPETRMDMAAWTKASSS
;
A
#
# COMPACT_ATOMS: atom_id res chain seq x y z
N MET A 1 9.61 8.90 -2.67
CA MET A 1 10.96 9.53 -2.79
C MET A 1 11.30 9.90 -4.23
N ARG A 2 11.05 9.07 -5.24
CA ARG A 2 11.42 9.31 -6.66
C ARG A 2 10.80 10.56 -7.30
N PHE A 3 9.73 11.08 -6.74
CA PHE A 3 9.00 12.25 -7.23
C PHE A 3 9.15 13.50 -6.33
N LYS A 4 10.00 13.41 -5.29
CA LYS A 4 10.41 14.57 -4.51
C LYS A 4 11.69 15.16 -5.13
N ARG A 5 11.67 16.45 -5.44
CA ARG A 5 12.84 17.17 -5.96
C ARG A 5 13.74 17.65 -4.83
N ASP A 6 14.95 18.05 -5.15
CA ASP A 6 15.94 18.55 -4.18
C ASP A 6 15.47 19.84 -3.50
N ASP A 7 14.66 20.66 -4.17
CA ASP A 7 14.02 21.85 -3.61
C ASP A 7 12.86 21.55 -2.66
N GLY A 8 12.56 20.27 -2.46
CA GLY A 8 11.45 19.80 -1.64
C GLY A 8 10.08 19.85 -2.33
N SER A 9 9.99 20.27 -3.58
CA SER A 9 8.72 20.19 -4.33
C SER A 9 8.43 18.77 -4.78
N PHE A 10 7.14 18.46 -5.02
CA PHE A 10 6.71 17.18 -5.60
C PHE A 10 6.66 17.31 -7.12
N ASP A 11 7.31 16.42 -7.85
CA ASP A 11 7.34 16.39 -9.30
C ASP A 11 6.07 15.79 -9.90
N VAL A 12 5.03 16.60 -9.99
CA VAL A 12 3.72 16.20 -10.53
C VAL A 12 3.84 15.74 -11.99
N GLY A 13 4.68 16.40 -12.80
CA GLY A 13 4.84 16.03 -14.20
C GLY A 13 5.38 14.62 -14.38
N ARG A 14 6.48 14.27 -13.67
CA ARG A 14 7.03 12.91 -13.69
C ARG A 14 6.06 11.89 -13.07
N PHE A 15 5.33 12.27 -12.02
CA PHE A 15 4.36 11.39 -11.40
C PHE A 15 3.22 11.05 -12.37
N LYS A 16 2.61 12.05 -13.01
CA LYS A 16 1.56 11.84 -14.03
C LYS A 16 2.07 11.03 -15.22
N ALA A 17 3.29 11.29 -15.69
CA ALA A 17 3.89 10.49 -16.77
C ALA A 17 4.06 9.02 -16.40
N ALA A 18 4.48 8.72 -15.15
CA ALA A 18 4.56 7.36 -14.65
C ALA A 18 3.17 6.71 -14.55
N VAL A 19 2.17 7.40 -14.01
CA VAL A 19 0.78 6.92 -13.92
C VAL A 19 0.26 6.58 -15.32
N ARG A 20 0.41 7.47 -16.28
CA ARG A 20 -0.01 7.24 -17.67
C ARG A 20 0.63 6.01 -18.28
N LEU A 21 1.95 5.85 -18.09
CA LEU A 21 2.69 4.71 -18.62
C LEU A 21 2.17 3.39 -18.04
N PHE A 22 2.05 3.31 -16.70
CA PHE A 22 1.66 2.08 -16.02
C PHE A 22 0.18 1.72 -16.26
N ILE A 23 -0.74 2.68 -16.30
CA ILE A 23 -2.14 2.40 -16.65
C ILE A 23 -2.24 1.87 -18.09
N THR A 24 -1.51 2.46 -19.03
CA THR A 24 -1.49 1.97 -20.41
C THR A 24 -0.90 0.55 -20.50
N ALA A 25 0.19 0.29 -19.80
CA ALA A 25 0.81 -1.03 -19.77
C ALA A 25 -0.11 -2.10 -19.17
N GLN A 26 -0.80 -1.78 -18.07
CA GLN A 26 -1.78 -2.68 -17.44
C GLN A 26 -2.96 -2.96 -18.36
N GLU A 27 -3.46 -1.95 -19.09
CA GLU A 27 -4.54 -2.11 -20.06
C GLU A 27 -4.17 -3.08 -21.19
N ILE A 28 -2.94 -2.98 -21.71
CA ILE A 28 -2.40 -3.91 -22.71
C ILE A 28 -2.34 -5.33 -22.14
N LEU A 29 -1.93 -5.48 -20.87
CA LEU A 29 -1.83 -6.78 -20.21
C LEU A 29 -3.17 -7.48 -20.05
N VAL A 30 -4.29 -6.77 -19.91
CA VAL A 30 -5.63 -7.37 -19.86
C VAL A 30 -5.90 -8.22 -21.11
N ASP A 31 -5.53 -7.71 -22.30
CA ASP A 31 -5.76 -8.44 -23.55
C ASP A 31 -4.74 -9.56 -23.79
N ASN A 32 -3.56 -9.48 -23.18
CA ASN A 32 -2.50 -10.48 -23.36
C ASN A 32 -2.39 -11.48 -22.20
N ALA A 33 -3.17 -11.32 -21.14
CA ALA A 33 -3.16 -12.22 -19.99
C ALA A 33 -3.92 -13.53 -20.26
N SER A 34 -3.47 -14.59 -19.61
CA SER A 34 -4.19 -15.87 -19.56
C SER A 34 -4.93 -15.98 -18.23
N TYR A 35 -6.14 -16.48 -18.26
CA TYR A 35 -7.00 -16.57 -17.08
C TYR A 35 -7.30 -18.05 -16.76
N PRO A 36 -7.43 -18.44 -15.49
CA PRO A 36 -7.57 -19.84 -15.07
C PRO A 36 -8.92 -20.44 -15.44
N ILE A 37 -9.97 -19.63 -15.52
CA ILE A 37 -11.33 -20.08 -15.88
C ILE A 37 -12.01 -19.05 -16.79
N LYS A 38 -13.01 -19.54 -17.56
CA LYS A 38 -13.71 -18.74 -18.57
C LYS A 38 -14.43 -17.52 -18.00
N SER A 39 -15.13 -17.67 -16.86
CA SER A 39 -15.88 -16.56 -16.25
C SER A 39 -14.97 -15.41 -15.78
N ILE A 40 -13.75 -15.72 -15.29
CA ILE A 40 -12.76 -14.69 -14.94
C ILE A 40 -12.29 -13.98 -16.21
N ALA A 41 -11.99 -14.74 -17.28
CA ALA A 41 -11.58 -14.16 -18.57
C ALA A 41 -12.64 -13.20 -19.10
N GLU A 42 -13.90 -13.65 -19.17
CA GLU A 42 -15.03 -12.84 -19.64
C GLU A 42 -15.19 -11.56 -18.83
N ASN A 43 -15.24 -11.62 -17.50
CA ASN A 43 -15.38 -10.45 -16.65
C ASN A 43 -14.17 -9.51 -16.76
N SER A 44 -12.94 -10.06 -16.84
CA SER A 44 -11.74 -9.25 -16.99
C SER A 44 -11.74 -8.47 -18.30
N HIS A 45 -12.22 -9.06 -19.40
CA HIS A 45 -12.31 -8.37 -20.68
C HIS A 45 -13.50 -7.40 -20.77
N VAL A 46 -14.62 -7.69 -20.10
CA VAL A 46 -15.80 -6.81 -20.08
C VAL A 46 -15.50 -5.53 -19.31
N PHE A 47 -14.94 -5.64 -18.09
CA PHE A 47 -14.76 -4.50 -17.18
C PHE A 47 -13.33 -3.95 -17.16
N ARG A 48 -12.33 -4.71 -17.61
CA ARG A 48 -10.93 -4.31 -17.74
C ARG A 48 -10.37 -3.70 -16.45
N THR A 49 -10.64 -4.36 -15.31
CA THR A 49 -10.28 -3.86 -13.98
C THR A 49 -8.79 -3.89 -13.74
N LEU A 50 -8.23 -2.74 -13.36
CA LEU A 50 -6.81 -2.54 -13.07
C LEU A 50 -6.59 -2.20 -11.60
N GLY A 51 -5.34 -2.23 -11.16
CA GLY A 51 -4.97 -1.97 -9.78
C GLY A 51 -3.65 -1.23 -9.64
N LEU A 52 -3.54 -0.01 -10.20
CA LEU A 52 -2.38 0.84 -9.98
C LEU A 52 -2.37 1.39 -8.55
N GLY A 53 -1.21 1.37 -7.92
CA GLY A 53 -0.97 1.95 -6.59
C GLY A 53 0.43 2.53 -6.48
N TYR A 54 0.77 3.01 -5.29
CA TYR A 54 2.09 3.52 -4.95
C TYR A 54 2.66 2.79 -3.73
N ALA A 55 3.97 2.97 -3.50
CA ALA A 55 4.67 2.55 -2.28
C ALA A 55 5.46 3.72 -1.71
N ASN A 56 5.97 3.54 -0.50
CA ASN A 56 6.88 4.48 0.16
C ASN A 56 6.26 5.84 0.56
N LEU A 57 4.94 5.86 0.82
CA LEU A 57 4.26 7.08 1.25
C LEU A 57 4.71 7.52 2.65
N GLY A 58 4.82 6.58 3.60
CA GLY A 58 5.26 6.90 4.97
C GLY A 58 6.64 7.55 5.00
N ALA A 59 7.59 7.01 4.24
CA ALA A 59 8.91 7.60 4.08
C ALA A 59 8.87 8.99 3.42
N LEU A 60 7.99 9.18 2.42
CA LEU A 60 7.84 10.49 1.80
C LEU A 60 7.35 11.53 2.81
N ILE A 61 6.33 11.21 3.62
CA ILE A 61 5.80 12.09 4.66
C ILE A 61 6.92 12.44 5.66
N MET A 62 7.61 11.42 6.20
CA MET A 62 8.76 11.59 7.11
C MET A 62 9.82 12.50 6.49
N SER A 63 10.16 12.31 5.22
CA SER A 63 11.16 13.10 4.50
C SER A 63 10.82 14.58 4.41
N TYR A 64 9.54 14.95 4.53
CA TYR A 64 9.09 16.33 4.62
C TYR A 64 9.14 16.90 6.04
N GLY A 65 9.49 16.08 7.04
CA GLY A 65 9.50 16.47 8.44
C GLY A 65 8.12 16.44 9.08
N TYR A 66 7.18 15.68 8.53
CA TYR A 66 5.83 15.51 9.09
C TYR A 66 5.63 14.13 9.69
N GLY A 67 4.86 14.07 10.77
CA GLY A 67 4.44 12.80 11.34
C GLY A 67 3.41 12.09 10.44
N TYR A 68 3.43 10.76 10.45
CA TYR A 68 2.46 9.97 9.68
C TYR A 68 1.01 10.30 10.07
N ASP A 69 0.70 10.51 11.35
CA ASP A 69 -0.63 10.92 11.85
C ASP A 69 -0.79 12.46 11.94
N SER A 70 -0.06 13.23 11.13
CA SER A 70 -0.25 14.67 11.05
C SER A 70 -1.32 15.04 10.01
N GLU A 71 -1.87 16.25 10.14
CA GLU A 71 -2.79 16.80 9.14
C GLU A 71 -2.08 17.01 7.80
N GLU A 72 -0.83 17.45 7.83
CA GLU A 72 0.01 17.62 6.65
C GLU A 72 0.28 16.29 5.95
N GLY A 73 0.58 15.23 6.72
CA GLY A 73 0.77 13.88 6.19
C GLY A 73 -0.49 13.38 5.48
N ARG A 74 -1.66 13.57 6.09
CA ARG A 74 -2.96 13.19 5.49
C ARG A 74 -3.30 14.04 4.26
N ALA A 75 -3.05 15.35 4.29
CA ALA A 75 -3.26 16.21 3.12
C ALA A 75 -2.40 15.79 1.94
N LEU A 76 -1.13 15.50 2.18
CA LEU A 76 -0.21 15.00 1.16
C LEU A 76 -0.69 13.66 0.57
N ALA A 77 -1.07 12.71 1.43
CA ALA A 77 -1.59 11.42 1.02
C ALA A 77 -2.85 11.54 0.16
N GLY A 78 -3.81 12.35 0.59
CA GLY A 78 -5.03 12.63 -0.15
C GLY A 78 -4.75 13.24 -1.52
N ALA A 79 -3.90 14.27 -1.57
CA ALA A 79 -3.56 14.95 -2.83
C ALA A 79 -2.84 14.05 -3.83
N ILE A 80 -1.84 13.27 -3.38
CA ILE A 80 -1.12 12.32 -4.26
C ILE A 80 -2.06 11.22 -4.77
N THR A 81 -2.92 10.67 -3.90
CA THR A 81 -3.88 9.63 -4.28
C THR A 81 -4.90 10.18 -5.28
N ALA A 82 -5.39 11.41 -5.04
CA ALA A 82 -6.31 12.09 -5.95
C ALA A 82 -5.70 12.32 -7.34
N ILE A 83 -4.45 12.79 -7.41
CA ILE A 83 -3.74 12.98 -8.68
C ILE A 83 -3.53 11.63 -9.39
N MET A 84 -3.09 10.59 -8.67
CA MET A 84 -2.88 9.26 -9.25
C MET A 84 -4.15 8.72 -9.90
N THR A 85 -5.25 8.69 -9.16
CA THR A 85 -6.49 8.09 -9.65
C THR A 85 -7.17 8.98 -10.69
N GLY A 86 -7.21 10.29 -10.46
CA GLY A 86 -7.77 11.23 -11.45
C GLY A 86 -7.04 11.16 -12.79
N HIS A 87 -5.70 11.08 -12.76
CA HIS A 87 -4.92 10.93 -14.00
C HIS A 87 -5.05 9.53 -14.63
N SER A 88 -5.25 8.50 -13.82
CA SER A 88 -5.58 7.15 -14.31
C SER A 88 -6.91 7.16 -15.08
N TYR A 89 -7.93 7.84 -14.56
CA TYR A 89 -9.22 7.96 -15.26
C TYR A 89 -9.16 8.95 -16.44
N GLU A 90 -8.35 10.00 -16.36
CA GLU A 90 -8.07 10.84 -17.52
C GLU A 90 -7.47 10.02 -18.67
N GLN A 91 -6.48 9.16 -18.38
CA GLN A 91 -5.88 8.24 -19.35
C GLN A 91 -6.87 7.16 -19.81
N SER A 92 -7.71 6.64 -18.91
CA SER A 92 -8.78 5.69 -19.22
C SER A 92 -9.74 6.26 -20.28
N ALA A 93 -10.16 7.50 -20.10
CA ALA A 93 -11.02 8.18 -21.07
C ALA A 93 -10.30 8.46 -22.40
N GLU A 94 -9.00 8.76 -22.37
CA GLU A 94 -8.20 8.94 -23.59
C GLU A 94 -8.05 7.62 -24.37
N MET A 95 -7.88 6.50 -23.68
CA MET A 95 -7.91 5.18 -24.32
C MET A 95 -9.30 4.83 -24.84
N ALA A 96 -10.36 5.20 -24.11
CA ALA A 96 -11.74 5.01 -24.56
C ALA A 96 -12.05 5.81 -25.85
N ARG A 97 -11.48 7.00 -26.00
CA ARG A 97 -11.61 7.80 -27.24
C ARG A 97 -11.10 7.05 -28.46
N ILE A 98 -10.05 6.26 -28.32
CA ILE A 98 -9.38 5.55 -29.43
C ILE A 98 -9.98 4.15 -29.65
N LEU A 99 -10.20 3.41 -28.55
CA LEU A 99 -10.51 2.00 -28.56
C LEU A 99 -11.96 1.68 -28.14
N GLY A 100 -12.73 2.69 -27.78
CA GLY A 100 -14.05 2.54 -27.16
C GLY A 100 -13.96 2.30 -25.63
N PRO A 101 -15.03 2.60 -24.88
CA PRO A 101 -15.12 2.32 -23.46
C PRO A 101 -15.13 0.82 -23.20
N PHE A 102 -15.04 0.40 -21.91
CA PHE A 102 -15.18 -1.00 -21.56
C PHE A 102 -16.55 -1.55 -22.01
N ALA A 103 -16.61 -2.83 -22.37
CA ALA A 103 -17.81 -3.40 -23.02
C ALA A 103 -19.08 -3.27 -22.15
N GLY A 104 -18.96 -3.38 -20.81
CA GLY A 104 -20.06 -3.17 -19.87
C GLY A 104 -20.50 -1.73 -19.66
N TYR A 105 -19.83 -0.73 -20.26
CA TYR A 105 -20.10 0.68 -20.01
C TYR A 105 -21.51 1.11 -20.48
N ARG A 106 -21.92 0.61 -21.66
CA ARG A 106 -23.23 0.90 -22.29
C ARG A 106 -24.13 -0.32 -22.37
N ASP A 107 -23.79 -1.42 -21.72
CA ASP A 107 -24.54 -2.66 -21.76
C ASP A 107 -25.27 -2.91 -20.42
N ALA A 108 -26.58 -2.73 -20.41
CA ALA A 108 -27.42 -2.99 -19.23
C ALA A 108 -27.39 -4.45 -18.76
N ARG A 109 -27.10 -5.42 -19.65
CA ARG A 109 -27.06 -6.85 -19.31
C ARG A 109 -25.94 -7.24 -18.36
N CYS A 110 -24.92 -6.38 -18.18
CA CYS A 110 -23.81 -6.60 -17.25
C CYS A 110 -24.12 -6.15 -15.82
N ALA A 111 -25.25 -5.53 -15.55
CA ALA A 111 -25.54 -4.87 -14.28
C ALA A 111 -26.00 -5.82 -13.15
N GLY A 112 -26.38 -7.07 -13.44
CA GLY A 112 -26.74 -8.09 -12.42
C GLY A 112 -27.95 -7.76 -11.52
N VAL A 113 -28.70 -6.70 -11.84
CA VAL A 113 -29.88 -6.18 -11.11
C VAL A 113 -30.99 -5.97 -12.13
N ASP A 114 -32.25 -6.05 -11.71
CA ASP A 114 -33.44 -5.76 -12.54
C ASP A 114 -33.48 -4.25 -12.89
N HIS A 115 -32.60 -3.82 -13.81
CA HIS A 115 -32.62 -2.47 -14.36
C HIS A 115 -33.53 -2.39 -15.59
N PRO A 116 -34.20 -1.25 -15.83
CA PRO A 116 -34.91 -1.01 -17.08
C PRO A 116 -34.00 -1.23 -18.30
N ALA A 117 -34.57 -1.66 -19.40
CA ALA A 117 -33.82 -2.00 -20.62
C ALA A 117 -32.93 -0.86 -21.16
N ASP A 118 -33.21 0.38 -20.78
CA ASP A 118 -32.48 1.59 -21.18
C ASP A 118 -31.44 2.06 -20.15
N ASP A 119 -31.31 1.36 -19.00
CA ASP A 119 -30.39 1.74 -17.92
C ASP A 119 -29.02 1.09 -18.18
N THR A 120 -28.01 1.93 -18.39
CA THR A 120 -26.63 1.53 -18.66
C THR A 120 -25.73 1.89 -17.48
N ASN A 121 -24.49 1.34 -17.43
CA ASN A 121 -23.50 1.69 -16.40
C ASN A 121 -22.91 3.11 -16.58
N GLU A 122 -23.13 3.74 -17.74
CA GLU A 122 -22.57 5.06 -18.04
C GLU A 122 -22.92 6.15 -17.02
N PRO A 123 -24.20 6.42 -16.67
CA PRO A 123 -24.54 7.47 -15.72
C PRO A 123 -23.97 7.18 -14.31
N TYR A 124 -24.00 5.94 -13.87
CA TYR A 124 -23.45 5.56 -12.56
C TYR A 124 -21.94 5.70 -12.49
N MET A 125 -21.23 5.36 -13.58
CA MET A 125 -19.78 5.56 -13.65
C MET A 125 -19.41 7.05 -13.61
N LEU A 126 -20.16 7.90 -14.32
CA LEU A 126 -19.97 9.34 -14.27
C LEU A 126 -20.23 9.91 -12.88
N GLU A 127 -21.31 9.46 -12.21
CA GLU A 127 -21.63 9.85 -10.84
C GLU A 127 -20.48 9.49 -9.87
N VAL A 128 -19.92 8.28 -9.98
CA VAL A 128 -18.76 7.86 -9.17
C VAL A 128 -17.56 8.79 -9.40
N ILE A 129 -17.27 9.17 -10.62
CA ILE A 129 -16.17 10.09 -10.93
C ILE A 129 -16.47 11.50 -10.39
N GLU A 130 -17.73 11.96 -10.45
CA GLU A 130 -18.15 13.23 -9.84
C GLU A 130 -18.00 13.22 -8.31
N LEU A 131 -18.34 12.10 -7.64
CA LEU A 131 -18.14 11.93 -6.20
C LEU A 131 -16.64 11.99 -5.84
N HIS A 132 -15.77 11.31 -6.57
CA HIS A 132 -14.33 11.41 -6.39
C HIS A 132 -13.84 12.86 -6.55
N ARG A 133 -14.31 13.56 -7.60
CA ARG A 133 -13.98 14.97 -7.83
C ARG A 133 -14.42 15.86 -6.66
N ALA A 134 -15.63 15.68 -6.17
CA ALA A 134 -16.18 16.48 -5.06
C ALA A 134 -15.35 16.34 -3.76
N HIS A 135 -14.80 15.15 -3.51
CA HIS A 135 -13.96 14.92 -2.34
C HIS A 135 -12.62 15.67 -2.37
N VAL A 136 -12.14 16.12 -3.53
CA VAL A 136 -10.89 16.91 -3.61
C VAL A 136 -10.97 18.18 -2.78
N ASP A 137 -12.14 18.79 -2.69
CA ASP A 137 -12.34 20.03 -1.94
C ASP A 137 -12.26 19.80 -0.41
N GLN A 138 -12.41 18.55 0.04
CA GLN A 138 -12.27 18.12 1.43
C GLN A 138 -10.82 17.82 1.86
N ILE A 139 -9.87 17.78 0.92
CA ILE A 139 -8.44 17.67 1.28
C ILE A 139 -8.08 18.90 2.11
N LEU A 140 -7.42 18.67 3.26
CA LEU A 140 -7.03 19.73 4.18
C LEU A 140 -6.13 20.77 3.48
N ASP A 141 -6.37 22.03 3.80
CA ASP A 141 -5.59 23.15 3.23
C ASP A 141 -4.27 23.30 3.97
N VAL A 142 -3.23 22.72 3.40
CA VAL A 142 -1.85 22.86 3.87
C VAL A 142 -1.10 23.73 2.87
N PRO A 143 -0.58 24.91 3.27
CA PRO A 143 0.06 25.86 2.34
C PRO A 143 1.15 25.23 1.49
N ARG A 144 1.96 24.35 2.08
CA ARG A 144 3.03 23.62 1.38
C ARG A 144 2.51 22.74 0.24
N PHE A 145 1.29 22.23 0.34
CA PHE A 145 0.69 21.29 -0.60
C PHE A 145 -0.48 21.88 -1.39
N ALA A 146 -0.72 23.19 -1.29
CA ALA A 146 -1.81 23.86 -2.01
C ALA A 146 -1.77 23.60 -3.53
N ALA A 147 -0.58 23.67 -4.13
CA ALA A 147 -0.39 23.38 -5.55
C ALA A 147 -0.74 21.93 -5.92
N LEU A 148 -0.55 20.97 -5.02
CA LEU A 148 -0.97 19.57 -5.24
C LEU A 148 -2.49 19.42 -5.17
N LYS A 149 -3.16 20.09 -4.22
CA LYS A 149 -4.63 20.11 -4.16
C LYS A 149 -5.23 20.70 -5.42
N ASP A 150 -4.68 21.82 -5.91
CA ASP A 150 -5.11 22.43 -7.18
C ASP A 150 -4.88 21.53 -8.38
N GLU A 151 -3.76 20.82 -8.42
CA GLU A 151 -3.50 19.86 -9.49
C GLU A 151 -4.44 18.66 -9.40
N ALA A 152 -4.75 18.15 -8.21
CA ALA A 152 -5.75 17.11 -8.03
C ALA A 152 -7.11 17.55 -8.62
N ARG A 153 -7.53 18.78 -8.35
CA ARG A 153 -8.77 19.34 -8.90
C ARG A 153 -8.75 19.37 -10.43
N ARG A 154 -7.68 19.93 -11.02
CA ARG A 154 -7.52 19.98 -12.50
C ARG A 154 -7.53 18.60 -13.13
N THR A 155 -6.88 17.63 -12.48
CA THR A 155 -6.78 16.26 -12.98
C THR A 155 -8.14 15.56 -12.99
N TRP A 156 -8.94 15.72 -11.95
CA TRP A 156 -10.29 15.16 -11.90
C TRP A 156 -11.26 15.89 -12.83
N ASP A 157 -11.14 17.21 -12.99
CA ASP A 157 -11.93 17.99 -13.97
C ASP A 157 -11.64 17.50 -15.41
N ALA A 158 -10.38 17.21 -15.71
CA ALA A 158 -9.99 16.66 -17.01
C ALA A 158 -10.52 15.21 -17.20
N ALA A 159 -10.42 14.37 -16.17
CA ALA A 159 -10.96 13.01 -16.19
C ALA A 159 -12.47 13.00 -16.45
N LEU A 160 -13.21 13.85 -15.74
CA LEU A 160 -14.66 13.97 -15.90
C LEU A 160 -15.06 14.53 -17.27
N GLY A 161 -14.38 15.58 -17.74
CA GLY A 161 -14.66 16.18 -19.05
C GLY A 161 -14.44 15.20 -20.20
N LYS A 162 -13.31 14.48 -20.19
CA LYS A 162 -13.02 13.45 -21.21
C LYS A 162 -13.93 12.23 -21.07
N GLY A 163 -14.25 11.82 -19.84
CA GLY A 163 -15.15 10.71 -19.57
C GLY A 163 -16.57 10.92 -20.08
N ARG A 164 -17.11 12.15 -19.92
CA ARG A 164 -18.41 12.53 -20.50
C ARG A 164 -18.42 12.47 -22.03
N ALA A 165 -17.29 12.79 -22.66
CA ALA A 165 -17.17 12.77 -24.11
C ALA A 165 -16.98 11.35 -24.70
N HIS A 166 -16.24 10.49 -24.00
CA HIS A 166 -15.73 9.23 -24.59
C HIS A 166 -16.04 7.98 -23.75
N GLY A 167 -16.52 8.12 -22.51
CA GLY A 167 -16.58 7.04 -21.53
C GLY A 167 -15.22 6.68 -20.95
N TYR A 168 -15.12 5.52 -20.28
CA TYR A 168 -13.89 5.03 -19.68
C TYR A 168 -13.58 3.62 -20.19
N ARG A 169 -12.29 3.30 -20.42
CA ARG A 169 -11.93 1.98 -20.88
C ARG A 169 -11.70 0.99 -19.76
N PRO A 170 -10.80 1.16 -18.77
CA PRO A 170 -10.86 0.37 -17.54
C PRO A 170 -11.94 0.93 -16.60
N ALA A 171 -12.83 0.03 -16.14
CA ALA A 171 -13.88 0.38 -15.17
C ALA A 171 -13.30 0.71 -13.79
N GLN A 172 -12.25 -0.01 -13.36
CA GLN A 172 -11.50 0.25 -12.14
C GLN A 172 -10.04 0.47 -12.48
N ALA A 173 -9.40 1.48 -11.88
CA ALA A 173 -8.04 1.87 -12.22
C ALA A 173 -7.03 1.67 -11.08
N THR A 174 -7.41 1.92 -9.82
CA THR A 174 -6.46 2.05 -8.72
C THR A 174 -6.85 1.25 -7.48
N VAL A 175 -5.83 0.74 -6.79
CA VAL A 175 -5.89 0.13 -5.45
C VAL A 175 -4.62 0.51 -4.70
N LEU A 176 -4.61 0.38 -3.37
CA LEU A 176 -3.36 0.40 -2.60
C LEU A 176 -3.08 -1.01 -2.09
N ALA A 177 -2.21 -1.71 -2.81
CA ALA A 177 -1.71 -3.02 -2.42
C ALA A 177 -0.67 -2.92 -1.29
N PRO A 178 -0.41 -3.99 -0.52
CA PRO A 178 0.59 -4.00 0.55
C PRO A 178 2.01 -3.71 0.07
N THR A 179 2.36 -4.13 -1.15
CA THR A 179 3.69 -3.97 -1.79
C THR A 179 4.88 -4.46 -0.94
N GLY A 180 4.69 -5.50 -0.11
CA GLY A 180 5.72 -6.00 0.80
C GLY A 180 7.02 -6.37 0.07
N THR A 181 7.04 -7.49 -0.64
CA THR A 181 8.22 -7.98 -1.37
C THR A 181 8.69 -7.00 -2.44
N ILE A 182 7.76 -6.45 -3.24
CA ILE A 182 8.12 -5.49 -4.29
C ILE A 182 8.63 -4.16 -3.72
N GLY A 183 8.14 -3.74 -2.55
CA GLY A 183 8.66 -2.56 -1.84
C GLY A 183 10.12 -2.73 -1.46
N PHE A 184 10.50 -3.89 -0.90
CA PHE A 184 11.90 -4.21 -0.61
C PHE A 184 12.76 -4.26 -1.87
N LEU A 185 12.26 -4.84 -2.96
CA LEU A 185 12.96 -4.86 -4.25
C LEU A 185 13.22 -3.45 -4.80
N MET A 186 12.31 -2.52 -4.55
CA MET A 186 12.42 -1.12 -4.98
C MET A 186 13.19 -0.25 -3.99
N ASP A 187 13.80 -0.82 -2.95
CA ASP A 187 14.53 -0.09 -1.90
C ASP A 187 13.64 0.95 -1.19
N CYS A 188 12.42 0.56 -0.85
CA CYS A 188 11.49 1.39 -0.13
C CYS A 188 11.63 1.19 1.38
N ASP A 189 11.72 2.28 2.16
CA ASP A 189 11.71 2.22 3.63
C ASP A 189 10.33 1.79 4.15
N THR A 190 9.24 2.20 3.46
CA THR A 190 7.86 1.87 3.82
C THR A 190 7.12 1.23 2.65
N THR A 191 6.16 0.36 2.93
CA THR A 191 5.40 -0.39 1.93
C THR A 191 4.00 0.20 1.74
N GLY A 192 3.53 0.27 0.50
CA GLY A 192 2.20 0.83 0.18
C GLY A 192 1.94 2.17 0.85
N ILE A 193 0.82 2.26 1.55
CA ILE A 193 0.41 3.41 2.39
C ILE A 193 0.85 3.25 3.85
N GLU A 194 1.58 2.18 4.19
CA GLU A 194 1.98 1.90 5.57
C GLU A 194 2.91 3.00 6.13
N PRO A 195 2.86 3.27 7.46
CA PRO A 195 3.95 3.95 8.14
C PRO A 195 5.19 3.06 8.15
N ASP A 196 6.31 3.54 8.66
CA ASP A 196 7.40 2.61 8.95
C ASP A 196 6.99 1.64 10.08
N ILE A 197 7.44 0.40 9.96
CA ILE A 197 7.25 -0.62 11.00
C ILE A 197 8.10 -0.26 12.22
N ALA A 198 9.38 0.05 11.99
CA ALA A 198 10.36 0.50 12.96
C ALA A 198 11.51 1.17 12.21
N LEU A 199 12.25 2.10 12.86
CA LEU A 199 13.42 2.75 12.26
C LEU A 199 14.55 1.76 11.99
N VAL A 200 14.65 0.71 12.81
CA VAL A 200 15.56 -0.43 12.62
C VAL A 200 14.72 -1.70 12.58
N LYS A 201 14.86 -2.48 11.53
CA LYS A 201 14.11 -3.71 11.28
C LYS A 201 15.07 -4.88 11.16
N TYR A 202 14.69 -6.04 11.69
CA TYR A 202 15.42 -7.28 11.56
C TYR A 202 14.59 -8.27 10.75
N LYS A 203 15.13 -8.75 9.64
CA LYS A 203 14.50 -9.74 8.77
C LYS A 203 15.23 -11.05 8.86
N THR A 204 14.51 -12.12 9.24
CA THR A 204 15.04 -13.47 9.17
C THR A 204 15.13 -13.94 7.73
N LEU A 205 16.31 -14.40 7.33
CA LEU A 205 16.56 -14.92 5.98
C LEU A 205 16.20 -16.41 5.90
N ALA A 206 15.79 -16.86 4.71
CA ALA A 206 15.40 -18.26 4.47
C ALA A 206 16.50 -19.28 4.76
N GLY A 207 17.76 -18.87 4.70
CA GLY A 207 18.94 -19.71 5.01
C GLY A 207 19.44 -19.60 6.46
N GLY A 208 18.67 -18.94 7.34
CA GLY A 208 19.12 -18.54 8.69
C GLY A 208 19.92 -17.23 8.63
N GLY A 209 20.07 -16.61 9.80
CA GLY A 209 20.71 -15.29 9.93
C GLY A 209 19.70 -14.12 9.88
N LEU A 210 20.14 -12.96 10.33
CA LEU A 210 19.38 -11.74 10.44
C LEU A 210 19.96 -10.68 9.50
N LEU A 211 19.09 -10.04 8.74
CA LEU A 211 19.41 -8.85 7.97
C LEU A 211 18.88 -7.63 8.73
N LYS A 212 19.80 -6.75 9.19
CA LYS A 212 19.46 -5.44 9.73
C LYS A 212 19.11 -4.50 8.59
N ILE A 213 18.00 -3.80 8.70
CA ILE A 213 17.52 -2.83 7.70
C ILE A 213 17.23 -1.52 8.44
N ASP A 214 18.05 -0.51 8.19
CA ASP A 214 17.91 0.82 8.77
C ASP A 214 17.10 1.72 7.83
N ASN A 215 16.25 2.59 8.41
CA ASN A 215 15.47 3.54 7.62
C ASN A 215 16.38 4.62 7.01
N GLN A 216 16.48 4.63 5.68
CA GLN A 216 17.33 5.53 4.92
C GLN A 216 16.76 6.95 4.81
N THR A 217 15.51 7.16 5.20
CA THR A 217 14.84 8.47 5.13
C THR A 217 15.16 9.36 6.33
N VAL A 218 15.54 8.79 7.48
CA VAL A 218 15.81 9.53 8.73
C VAL A 218 16.80 10.69 8.54
N PRO A 219 17.98 10.53 7.91
CA PRO A 219 18.91 11.65 7.73
C PRO A 219 18.32 12.80 6.92
N SER A 220 17.49 12.49 5.91
CA SER A 220 16.85 13.53 5.10
C SER A 220 15.75 14.27 5.85
N ALA A 221 15.01 13.57 6.70
CA ALA A 221 14.00 14.16 7.58
C ALA A 221 14.64 15.11 8.60
N LEU A 222 15.69 14.67 9.26
CA LEU A 222 16.45 15.50 10.21
C LEU A 222 17.02 16.75 9.56
N ARG A 223 17.52 16.65 8.32
CA ARG A 223 17.99 17.81 7.55
C ARG A 223 16.88 18.81 7.30
N ASN A 224 15.69 18.34 6.92
CA ASN A 224 14.52 19.19 6.72
C ASN A 224 14.00 19.84 8.01
N LEU A 225 14.24 19.20 9.16
CA LEU A 225 13.93 19.75 10.48
C LEU A 225 15.01 20.74 10.99
N GLY A 226 16.08 20.98 10.20
CA GLY A 226 17.11 21.98 10.50
C GLY A 226 18.24 21.49 11.41
N TYR A 227 18.45 20.17 11.52
CA TYR A 227 19.61 19.64 12.25
C TYR A 227 20.90 19.77 11.44
N SER A 228 22.01 20.10 12.12
CA SER A 228 23.32 20.13 11.50
C SER A 228 23.83 18.73 11.15
N PRO A 229 24.78 18.60 10.20
CA PRO A 229 25.33 17.30 9.83
C PRO A 229 25.88 16.52 11.04
N ASP A 230 26.56 17.17 11.98
CA ASP A 230 27.09 16.51 13.18
C ASP A 230 25.99 15.96 14.08
N LYS A 231 24.90 16.73 14.26
CA LYS A 231 23.74 16.27 15.03
C LYS A 231 23.03 15.10 14.33
N ILE A 232 22.92 15.16 13.01
CA ILE A 232 22.34 14.07 12.21
C ILE A 232 23.17 12.80 12.41
N ALA A 233 24.50 12.89 12.31
CA ALA A 233 25.39 11.76 12.54
C ALA A 233 25.24 11.19 13.96
N ALA A 234 25.18 12.05 14.98
CA ALA A 234 25.01 11.63 16.38
C ALA A 234 23.66 10.93 16.60
N ILE A 235 22.55 11.49 16.08
CA ILE A 235 21.21 10.89 16.19
C ILE A 235 21.15 9.54 15.44
N THR A 236 21.75 9.45 14.26
CA THR A 236 21.81 8.19 13.50
C THR A 236 22.60 7.13 14.26
N ALA A 237 23.75 7.48 14.84
CA ALA A 237 24.55 6.58 15.68
C ALA A 237 23.77 6.11 16.93
N HIS A 238 22.97 6.99 17.54
CA HIS A 238 22.09 6.62 18.65
C HIS A 238 21.04 5.57 18.21
N ILE A 239 20.40 5.79 17.05
CA ILE A 239 19.44 4.82 16.49
C ILE A 239 20.13 3.46 16.23
N ASP A 240 21.31 3.48 15.66
CA ASP A 240 22.09 2.26 15.38
C ASP A 240 22.43 1.45 16.64
N GLN A 241 22.66 2.15 17.76
CA GLN A 241 23.02 1.53 19.02
C GLN A 241 21.81 1.02 19.80
N TYR A 242 20.72 1.81 19.84
CA TYR A 242 19.58 1.58 20.74
C TYR A 242 18.30 1.18 20.04
N ASP A 243 18.30 1.05 18.71
CA ASP A 243 17.13 0.72 17.86
C ASP A 243 15.94 1.71 18.02
N THR A 244 16.17 2.88 18.61
CA THR A 244 15.18 3.94 18.81
C THR A 244 15.79 5.33 18.64
N ILE A 245 14.94 6.31 18.28
CA ILE A 245 15.31 7.73 18.23
C ILE A 245 14.97 8.49 19.52
N GLU A 246 14.32 7.81 20.46
CA GLU A 246 13.99 8.35 21.78
C GLU A 246 15.21 8.33 22.71
N ASP A 247 15.19 9.18 23.73
CA ASP A 247 16.14 9.07 24.84
C ASP A 247 15.93 7.75 25.56
N VAL A 248 17.01 7.06 25.89
CA VAL A 248 16.99 5.76 26.58
C VAL A 248 17.59 5.87 27.98
N VAL A 249 17.14 5.01 28.87
CA VAL A 249 17.77 4.86 30.18
C VAL A 249 18.71 3.66 30.13
N ASP A 250 19.99 3.89 30.33
CA ASP A 250 21.00 2.83 30.42
C ASP A 250 20.70 1.97 31.65
N GLU A 251 20.45 0.69 31.44
CA GLU A 251 20.03 -0.25 32.49
C GLU A 251 21.13 -0.50 33.53
N GLN A 252 22.41 -0.33 33.18
CA GLN A 252 23.53 -0.58 34.08
C GLN A 252 23.85 0.65 34.96
N THR A 253 23.72 1.85 34.40
CA THR A 253 24.07 3.07 35.07
C THR A 253 22.88 3.85 35.63
N GLY A 254 21.66 3.56 35.15
CA GLY A 254 20.45 4.32 35.46
C GLY A 254 20.44 5.73 34.85
N GLN A 255 21.43 6.08 34.03
CA GLN A 255 21.55 7.40 33.42
C GLN A 255 20.76 7.47 32.11
N THR A 256 20.20 8.66 31.85
CA THR A 256 19.56 8.92 30.55
C THR A 256 20.61 9.21 29.48
N VAL A 257 20.61 8.45 28.43
CA VAL A 257 21.39 8.70 27.21
C VAL A 257 20.49 9.45 26.24
N ALA A 258 20.81 10.73 26.04
CA ALA A 258 20.01 11.57 25.15
C ALA A 258 20.32 11.27 23.68
N SER A 259 19.28 11.16 22.87
CA SER A 259 19.39 11.02 21.42
C SER A 259 19.81 12.29 20.71
N GLY A 260 19.55 13.45 21.35
CA GLY A 260 19.78 14.77 20.79
C GLY A 260 18.67 15.27 19.88
N LEU A 261 17.59 14.50 19.73
CA LEU A 261 16.39 14.92 19.04
C LEU A 261 15.54 15.84 19.94
N LYS A 262 14.94 16.88 19.38
CA LYS A 262 13.98 17.71 20.10
C LYS A 262 12.66 16.96 20.28
N VAL A 263 12.02 17.13 21.45
CA VAL A 263 10.78 16.45 21.80
C VAL A 263 9.64 16.73 20.80
N GLU A 264 9.57 17.98 20.30
CA GLU A 264 8.56 18.37 19.30
C GLU A 264 8.72 17.64 17.95
N HIS A 265 9.88 17.05 17.67
CA HIS A 265 10.14 16.32 16.43
C HIS A 265 9.92 14.80 16.55
N LEU A 266 9.73 14.27 17.76
CA LEU A 266 9.48 12.84 17.98
C LEU A 266 8.33 12.28 17.12
N PRO A 267 7.17 12.97 16.97
CA PRO A 267 6.05 12.44 16.18
C PRO A 267 6.38 12.19 14.69
N VAL A 268 7.42 12.83 14.16
CA VAL A 268 7.87 12.62 12.77
C VAL A 268 8.38 11.19 12.56
N PHE A 269 8.92 10.59 13.61
CA PHE A 269 9.59 9.29 13.58
C PHE A 269 8.80 8.19 14.28
N ASP A 270 7.52 8.45 14.63
CA ASP A 270 6.65 7.43 15.19
C ASP A 270 6.40 6.31 14.16
N CYS A 271 6.66 5.07 14.58
CA CYS A 271 6.51 3.87 13.80
C CYS A 271 5.28 3.06 14.20
N ALA A 272 4.93 2.04 13.41
CA ALA A 272 3.79 1.17 13.68
C ALA A 272 3.94 0.38 14.99
N PHE A 273 5.18 -0.07 15.28
CA PHE A 273 5.51 -0.78 16.52
C PHE A 273 6.33 0.09 17.45
N GLN A 274 6.18 -0.18 18.74
CA GLN A 274 7.01 0.39 19.79
C GLN A 274 8.40 -0.25 19.75
N PRO A 275 9.50 0.54 19.72
CA PRO A 275 10.84 0.00 19.85
C PRO A 275 11.06 -0.62 21.26
N ARG A 276 11.94 -1.60 21.36
CA ARG A 276 12.23 -2.28 22.66
C ARG A 276 12.62 -1.31 23.78
N LEU A 277 13.46 -0.33 23.48
CA LEU A 277 13.91 0.68 24.42
C LEU A 277 13.15 2.00 24.34
N GLY A 278 12.21 2.13 23.41
CA GLY A 278 11.36 3.30 23.25
C GLY A 278 9.99 3.14 23.91
N LYS A 279 9.21 4.21 23.88
CA LYS A 279 7.86 4.25 24.47
C LYS A 279 6.77 4.63 23.46
N ARG A 280 7.20 5.09 22.28
CA ARG A 280 6.29 5.66 21.28
C ARG A 280 5.96 4.66 20.19
N SER A 281 4.71 4.69 19.76
CA SER A 281 4.21 4.05 18.56
C SER A 281 3.01 4.82 18.03
N LEU A 282 2.65 4.59 16.78
CA LEU A 282 1.45 5.17 16.19
C LEU A 282 0.19 4.59 16.84
N HIS A 283 -0.69 5.48 17.26
CA HIS A 283 -2.01 5.08 17.74
C HIS A 283 -2.85 4.51 16.58
N TYR A 284 -3.73 3.53 16.83
CA TYR A 284 -4.55 2.90 15.78
C TYR A 284 -5.38 3.90 14.95
N ARG A 285 -5.83 5.01 15.57
CA ARG A 285 -6.53 6.09 14.89
C ARG A 285 -5.71 6.77 13.81
N GLY A 286 -4.39 6.86 13.98
CA GLY A 286 -3.51 7.39 12.95
C GLY A 286 -3.56 6.55 11.68
N HIS A 287 -3.60 5.22 11.83
CA HIS A 287 -3.73 4.29 10.72
C HIS A 287 -5.04 4.48 9.95
N ILE A 288 -6.19 4.48 10.64
CA ILE A 288 -7.51 4.58 10.00
C ILE A 288 -7.77 5.96 9.40
N ARG A 289 -7.28 7.05 10.03
CA ARG A 289 -7.38 8.42 9.49
C ARG A 289 -6.55 8.61 8.22
N MET A 290 -5.36 8.01 8.16
CA MET A 290 -4.55 8.02 6.94
C MET A 290 -5.25 7.28 5.79
N MET A 291 -5.84 6.10 6.09
CA MET A 291 -6.65 5.38 5.11
C MET A 291 -7.85 6.21 4.65
N ALA A 292 -8.55 6.87 5.58
CA ALA A 292 -9.70 7.72 5.28
C ALA A 292 -9.35 8.93 4.41
N ALA A 293 -8.13 9.47 4.53
CA ALA A 293 -7.66 10.56 3.69
C ALA A 293 -7.42 10.12 2.22
N ALA A 294 -7.10 8.85 1.99
CA ALA A 294 -6.82 8.31 0.66
C ALA A 294 -8.02 7.60 0.01
N GLN A 295 -8.86 6.92 0.81
CA GLN A 295 -9.95 6.07 0.32
C GLN A 295 -10.93 6.78 -0.63
N PRO A 296 -11.34 8.05 -0.41
CA PRO A 296 -12.28 8.74 -1.30
C PRO A 296 -11.78 8.90 -2.73
N PHE A 297 -10.47 8.73 -2.96
CA PHE A 297 -9.85 8.90 -4.27
C PHE A 297 -9.49 7.57 -4.95
N LEU A 298 -9.77 6.42 -4.34
CA LEU A 298 -9.43 5.11 -4.90
C LEU A 298 -10.66 4.41 -5.46
N SER A 299 -10.55 3.90 -6.68
CA SER A 299 -11.60 3.07 -7.26
C SER A 299 -11.73 1.71 -6.56
N GLY A 300 -10.62 1.14 -6.14
CA GLY A 300 -10.57 -0.08 -5.32
C GLY A 300 -10.42 0.18 -3.83
N ALA A 301 -9.92 -0.81 -3.10
CA ALA A 301 -9.71 -0.76 -1.66
C ALA A 301 -8.24 -0.50 -1.29
N ILE A 302 -8.00 -0.32 0.01
CA ILE A 302 -6.69 -0.18 0.61
C ILE A 302 -6.40 -1.45 1.41
N SER A 303 -5.29 -2.13 1.10
CA SER A 303 -4.76 -3.21 1.92
C SER A 303 -3.71 -2.63 2.86
N LYS A 304 -4.13 -2.38 4.09
CA LYS A 304 -3.30 -1.81 5.16
C LYS A 304 -3.62 -2.46 6.49
N THR A 305 -2.57 -2.72 7.26
CA THR A 305 -2.70 -3.22 8.63
C THR A 305 -2.83 -2.07 9.61
N VAL A 306 -3.80 -2.17 10.50
CA VAL A 306 -3.88 -1.35 11.71
C VAL A 306 -3.14 -2.12 12.80
N ASN A 307 -1.94 -1.65 13.13
CA ASN A 307 -1.13 -2.24 14.18
C ASN A 307 -1.63 -1.76 15.54
N MET A 308 -1.74 -2.68 16.48
CA MET A 308 -2.19 -2.42 17.84
C MET A 308 -1.21 -3.05 18.83
N PRO A 309 -0.92 -2.39 19.96
CA PRO A 309 -0.05 -2.97 20.97
C PRO A 309 -0.71 -4.21 21.63
N GLU A 310 0.10 -5.04 22.26
CA GLU A 310 -0.38 -6.22 23.00
C GLU A 310 -1.41 -5.87 24.09
N SER A 311 -1.32 -4.68 24.67
CA SER A 311 -2.26 -4.15 25.67
C SER A 311 -3.63 -3.75 25.09
N ALA A 312 -3.80 -3.74 23.77
CA ALA A 312 -5.08 -3.36 23.13
C ALA A 312 -6.19 -4.33 23.56
N THR A 313 -7.32 -3.75 23.94
CA THR A 313 -8.50 -4.48 24.41
C THR A 313 -9.40 -4.92 23.27
N VAL A 314 -10.35 -5.80 23.56
CA VAL A 314 -11.41 -6.19 22.60
C VAL A 314 -12.23 -4.94 22.19
N GLU A 315 -12.45 -4.03 23.13
CA GLU A 315 -13.18 -2.78 22.87
C GLU A 315 -12.43 -1.87 21.88
N ASP A 316 -11.10 -1.76 21.99
CA ASP A 316 -10.29 -1.00 21.03
C ASP A 316 -10.40 -1.57 19.62
N ILE A 317 -10.44 -2.90 19.50
CA ILE A 317 -10.63 -3.60 18.21
C ILE A 317 -12.02 -3.29 17.64
N VAL A 318 -13.07 -3.40 18.44
CA VAL A 318 -14.44 -3.06 18.04
C VAL A 318 -14.53 -1.60 17.60
N ASN A 319 -13.97 -0.70 18.40
CA ASN A 319 -13.95 0.74 18.10
C ASN A 319 -13.22 1.03 16.78
N THR A 320 -12.14 0.33 16.50
CA THR A 320 -11.40 0.48 15.23
C THR A 320 -12.28 0.13 14.02
N TYR A 321 -13.02 -0.98 14.07
CA TYR A 321 -13.95 -1.34 13.00
C TYR A 321 -15.10 -0.34 12.86
N VAL A 322 -15.69 0.08 13.98
CA VAL A 322 -16.80 1.05 13.97
C VAL A 322 -16.35 2.42 13.46
N GLU A 323 -15.18 2.92 13.91
CA GLU A 323 -14.62 4.19 13.43
C GLU A 323 -14.27 4.10 11.93
N GLY A 324 -13.67 3.00 11.50
CA GLY A 324 -13.33 2.78 10.09
C GLY A 324 -14.57 2.73 9.19
N TRP A 325 -15.64 2.07 9.63
CA TRP A 325 -16.91 2.09 8.92
C TRP A 325 -17.50 3.50 8.82
N LYS A 326 -17.50 4.27 9.92
CA LYS A 326 -17.96 5.67 9.92
C LYS A 326 -17.15 6.57 9.00
N LEU A 327 -15.87 6.27 8.82
CA LEU A 327 -14.97 6.99 7.91
C LEU A 327 -15.07 6.53 6.45
N GLY A 328 -15.96 5.56 6.14
CA GLY A 328 -16.17 5.07 4.78
C GLY A 328 -15.06 4.17 4.24
N LEU A 329 -14.29 3.51 5.11
CA LEU A 329 -13.26 2.56 4.68
C LEU A 329 -13.90 1.29 4.12
N LYS A 330 -13.41 0.84 2.96
CA LYS A 330 -13.88 -0.38 2.29
C LYS A 330 -13.37 -1.67 2.93
N ALA A 331 -12.20 -1.61 3.58
CA ALA A 331 -11.58 -2.76 4.24
C ALA A 331 -10.69 -2.30 5.40
N ILE A 332 -10.59 -3.14 6.44
CA ILE A 332 -9.72 -2.94 7.60
C ILE A 332 -9.12 -4.30 7.96
N ALA A 333 -7.79 -4.35 8.13
CA ALA A 333 -7.09 -5.49 8.71
C ALA A 333 -6.42 -5.05 10.01
N ILE A 334 -6.55 -5.83 11.08
CA ILE A 334 -5.95 -5.54 12.37
C ILE A 334 -4.89 -6.59 12.68
N TYR A 335 -3.74 -6.13 13.18
CA TYR A 335 -2.72 -6.96 13.78
C TYR A 335 -2.44 -6.44 15.19
N ARG A 336 -2.70 -7.28 16.19
CA ARG A 336 -2.34 -7.04 17.58
C ARG A 336 -1.01 -7.74 17.88
N ASP A 337 -0.08 -7.03 18.50
CA ASP A 337 1.23 -7.57 18.86
C ASP A 337 1.10 -8.87 19.65
N ASN A 338 2.06 -9.75 19.47
CA ASN A 338 2.11 -11.09 20.10
C ASN A 338 0.88 -11.99 19.86
N SER A 339 0.04 -11.68 18.86
CA SER A 339 -1.10 -12.54 18.47
C SER A 339 -0.69 -13.74 17.60
N LYS A 340 0.56 -13.80 17.12
CA LYS A 340 1.12 -14.90 16.32
C LYS A 340 2.44 -15.37 16.91
N ALA A 341 2.70 -16.66 16.81
CA ALA A 341 3.93 -17.30 17.32
C ALA A 341 5.20 -16.89 16.57
N SER A 342 5.10 -16.36 15.34
CA SER A 342 6.23 -15.86 14.56
C SER A 342 5.84 -14.71 13.67
N SER A 343 6.72 -13.71 13.56
CA SER A 343 6.60 -12.61 12.60
C SER A 343 7.80 -12.65 11.64
N PRO A 344 7.60 -12.42 10.32
CA PRO A 344 8.69 -12.43 9.34
C PRO A 344 9.63 -11.20 9.46
N VAL A 345 9.19 -10.17 10.17
CA VAL A 345 9.97 -8.96 10.49
C VAL A 345 9.79 -8.67 11.96
N SER A 346 10.89 -8.44 12.68
CA SER A 346 10.87 -8.10 14.09
C SER A 346 11.62 -6.79 14.37
N THR A 347 11.33 -6.19 15.51
CA THR A 347 12.06 -5.05 16.09
C THR A 347 13.15 -5.49 17.07
N GLU A 348 13.33 -6.80 17.27
CA GLU A 348 14.28 -7.37 18.23
C GLU A 348 15.46 -8.04 17.52
N ARG A 349 16.66 -7.84 18.07
CA ARG A 349 17.82 -8.66 17.74
C ARG A 349 17.59 -10.06 18.31
N SER A 350 17.51 -11.10 17.45
CA SER A 350 17.45 -12.48 17.93
C SER A 350 18.73 -12.79 18.72
N GLY A 351 18.62 -12.84 20.00
CA GLY A 351 19.72 -13.09 20.94
C GLY A 351 19.38 -12.69 22.36
N ASP A 352 18.56 -11.67 22.58
CA ASP A 352 18.28 -11.13 23.91
C ASP A 352 16.88 -11.47 24.46
N GLY A 353 16.14 -12.36 23.82
CA GLY A 353 14.78 -12.70 24.22
C GLY A 353 14.18 -13.91 23.52
N ALA A 354 15.00 -14.87 23.10
CA ALA A 354 14.50 -16.19 22.84
C ALA A 354 14.06 -16.81 24.18
N THR A 355 12.92 -16.34 24.72
CA THR A 355 12.10 -17.26 25.50
C THR A 355 11.76 -18.36 24.52
N ASP A 356 12.33 -19.52 24.76
CA ASP A 356 11.95 -20.79 24.21
C ASP A 356 10.45 -20.79 23.91
N GLY A 357 10.08 -20.57 22.63
CA GLY A 357 8.92 -21.26 22.12
C GLY A 357 9.20 -22.70 22.46
N PRO A 358 8.25 -23.50 22.96
CA PRO A 358 8.54 -24.78 23.55
C PRO A 358 9.54 -25.47 22.63
N ALA A 359 10.79 -25.58 23.08
CA ALA A 359 11.70 -26.54 22.53
C ALA A 359 10.86 -27.77 22.46
N LEU A 360 10.47 -28.18 21.26
CA LEU A 360 9.94 -29.52 21.07
C LEU A 360 11.01 -30.39 21.70
N ALA A 361 10.74 -30.78 22.95
CA ALA A 361 11.65 -31.46 23.77
C ALA A 361 12.32 -32.53 22.94
N ALA A 362 13.62 -32.53 22.93
CA ALA A 362 14.44 -33.56 22.33
C ALA A 362 14.29 -34.86 23.12
N GLU A 363 13.07 -35.35 23.27
CA GLU A 363 12.62 -36.65 23.72
C GLU A 363 11.29 -36.98 23.03
N ALA A 364 11.20 -36.71 21.71
CA ALA A 364 10.23 -37.42 20.91
C ALA A 364 10.71 -38.87 20.82
N ASP A 365 10.10 -39.73 21.60
CA ASP A 365 10.21 -41.18 21.52
C ASP A 365 10.31 -41.56 20.02
N GLY A 366 11.30 -42.37 19.63
CA GLY A 366 11.56 -42.72 18.24
C GLY A 366 10.33 -43.23 17.47
N LYS A 367 9.29 -43.67 18.18
CA LYS A 367 7.98 -44.07 17.67
C LYS A 367 7.18 -42.86 17.14
N THR A 368 7.25 -41.71 17.81
CA THR A 368 6.57 -40.49 17.40
C THR A 368 7.25 -39.87 16.17
N PHE A 369 8.60 -39.93 16.11
CA PHE A 369 9.34 -39.44 14.92
C PHE A 369 9.05 -40.30 13.69
N ASN A 370 9.05 -41.63 13.82
CA ASN A 370 8.72 -42.55 12.74
C ASN A 370 7.25 -42.39 12.27
N ALA A 371 6.31 -42.15 13.16
CA ALA A 371 4.91 -41.91 12.86
C ALA A 371 4.73 -40.59 12.08
N LEU A 372 5.47 -39.53 12.47
CA LEU A 372 5.48 -38.25 11.75
C LEU A 372 6.13 -38.39 10.36
N GLN A 373 7.24 -39.13 10.23
CA GLN A 373 7.85 -39.40 8.93
C GLN A 373 6.91 -40.18 7.99
N SER A 374 6.23 -41.21 8.51
CA SER A 374 5.23 -41.94 7.73
C SER A 374 4.10 -41.03 7.27
N ARG A 375 3.62 -40.15 8.16
CA ARG A 375 2.55 -39.20 7.82
C ARG A 375 2.98 -38.16 6.78
N ILE A 376 4.24 -37.68 6.84
CA ILE A 376 4.81 -36.80 5.82
C ILE A 376 4.85 -37.53 4.46
N GLN A 377 5.30 -38.78 4.41
CA GLN A 377 5.32 -39.57 3.16
C GLN A 377 3.92 -39.79 2.59
N GLU A 378 2.91 -40.06 3.42
CA GLU A 378 1.52 -40.16 3.00
C GLU A 378 1.00 -38.85 2.41
N LEU A 379 1.27 -37.74 3.07
CA LEU A 379 0.87 -36.41 2.60
C LEU A 379 1.55 -36.02 1.30
N ASP A 380 2.86 -36.32 1.15
CA ASP A 380 3.60 -36.08 -0.08
C ASP A 380 3.05 -36.91 -1.25
N ALA A 381 2.68 -38.19 -1.00
CA ALA A 381 2.06 -39.03 -2.01
C ALA A 381 0.64 -38.51 -2.38
N GLU A 382 -0.13 -38.00 -1.43
CA GLU A 382 -1.43 -37.40 -1.70
C GLU A 382 -1.30 -36.08 -2.45
N VAL A 383 -0.33 -35.23 -2.11
CA VAL A 383 0.00 -34.00 -2.85
C VAL A 383 0.42 -34.32 -4.28
N ALA A 384 1.25 -35.35 -4.49
CA ALA A 384 1.63 -35.81 -5.81
C ALA A 384 0.44 -36.29 -6.62
N ARG A 385 -0.48 -37.05 -5.98
CA ARG A 385 -1.74 -37.52 -6.62
C ARG A 385 -2.67 -36.36 -6.97
N LEU A 386 -2.82 -35.38 -6.07
CA LEU A 386 -3.62 -34.17 -6.31
C LEU A 386 -3.02 -33.30 -7.41
N LYS A 387 -1.68 -33.15 -7.44
CA LYS A 387 -0.97 -32.47 -8.53
C LYS A 387 -1.16 -33.19 -9.87
N ALA A 388 -1.09 -34.50 -9.89
CA ALA A 388 -1.35 -35.30 -11.11
C ALA A 388 -2.83 -35.22 -11.55
N ALA A 389 -3.77 -35.19 -10.61
CA ALA A 389 -5.18 -35.00 -10.89
C ALA A 389 -5.51 -33.55 -11.32
N ALA A 390 -4.80 -32.57 -10.79
CA ALA A 390 -4.88 -31.16 -11.17
C ALA A 390 -4.14 -30.87 -12.48
N ALA A 391 -3.27 -31.75 -12.95
CA ALA A 391 -2.57 -31.64 -14.25
C ALA A 391 -3.46 -31.88 -15.48
N LYS A 392 -4.79 -31.64 -15.35
CA LYS A 392 -5.57 -31.32 -16.53
C LYS A 392 -5.00 -30.02 -17.11
N PRO A 393 -4.78 -29.92 -18.42
CA PRO A 393 -4.25 -28.72 -19.02
C PRO A 393 -5.12 -27.54 -18.61
N VAL A 394 -4.56 -26.59 -17.88
CA VAL A 394 -5.22 -25.33 -17.56
C VAL A 394 -5.54 -24.70 -18.91
N ARG A 395 -6.84 -24.63 -19.24
CA ARG A 395 -7.28 -23.96 -20.46
C ARG A 395 -7.02 -22.47 -20.27
N HIS A 396 -6.03 -21.93 -20.98
CA HIS A 396 -5.78 -20.52 -21.04
C HIS A 396 -6.82 -19.88 -21.97
N TYR A 397 -7.64 -18.99 -21.44
CA TYR A 397 -8.61 -18.23 -22.23
C TYR A 397 -7.93 -16.95 -22.71
N LEU A 398 -7.61 -16.90 -24.01
CA LEU A 398 -7.17 -15.67 -24.68
C LEU A 398 -8.40 -14.97 -25.25
N PRO A 399 -8.41 -13.64 -25.35
CA PRO A 399 -9.47 -12.92 -26.05
C PRO A 399 -9.49 -13.33 -27.53
N GLU A 400 -10.68 -13.44 -28.09
CA GLU A 400 -10.87 -13.74 -29.53
C GLU A 400 -10.35 -12.61 -30.41
N THR A 401 -10.41 -11.37 -29.89
CA THR A 401 -9.86 -10.18 -30.56
C THR A 401 -8.64 -9.66 -29.81
N ARG A 402 -7.47 -9.71 -30.43
CA ARG A 402 -6.27 -9.03 -29.94
C ARG A 402 -6.35 -7.54 -30.28
N MET A 403 -5.85 -6.70 -29.38
CA MET A 403 -5.69 -5.29 -29.63
C MET A 403 -4.76 -5.09 -30.84
N ASP A 404 -5.21 -4.37 -31.87
CA ASP A 404 -4.35 -4.01 -32.98
C ASP A 404 -3.36 -2.92 -32.54
N MET A 405 -2.16 -3.36 -32.17
CA MET A 405 -1.08 -2.48 -31.74
C MET A 405 -0.67 -1.48 -32.84
N ALA A 406 -0.86 -1.82 -34.14
CA ALA A 406 -0.55 -0.95 -35.25
C ALA A 406 -1.56 0.21 -35.34
N ALA A 407 -2.84 -0.06 -35.07
CA ALA A 407 -3.87 0.96 -35.01
C ALA A 407 -3.64 1.92 -33.83
N TRP A 408 -3.22 1.39 -32.68
CA TRP A 408 -2.91 2.19 -31.49
C TRP A 408 -1.70 3.11 -31.69
N THR A 409 -0.61 2.59 -32.26
CA THR A 409 0.61 3.36 -32.56
C THR A 409 0.31 4.51 -33.55
N LYS A 410 -0.54 4.27 -34.54
CA LYS A 410 -0.94 5.27 -35.54
C LYS A 410 -1.80 6.39 -34.94
N ALA A 411 -2.70 6.03 -34.00
CA ALA A 411 -3.59 7.01 -33.35
C ALA A 411 -2.90 7.82 -32.25
N SER A 412 -1.80 7.33 -31.68
CA SER A 412 -1.02 8.06 -30.65
C SER A 412 0.04 9.00 -31.23
N SER A 413 0.29 8.96 -32.55
CA SER A 413 1.22 9.85 -33.27
C SER A 413 0.54 10.96 -34.04
N SER A 414 -0.78 11.02 -34.02
CA SER A 414 -1.62 12.12 -34.51
C SER A 414 -2.18 12.96 -33.36
#